data_330856385f74e8c640a0d22638fedac9
#
_entry.id   330856385f74e8c640a0d22638fedac9
#
_cell.length_a   1.000
_cell.length_b   1.000
_cell.length_c   1.000
_cell.angle_alpha   90.00
_cell.angle_beta   90.00
_cell.angle_gamma   90.00
#
_symmetry.space_group_name_H-M   'P 1'
#
loop_
_entity.id
_entity.type
_entity.pdbx_description
1 polymer ?
#
loop_
_entity_poly.entity_id
_entity_poly.type
_entity_poly.pdbx_seq_one_letter_code
_entity_poly.pdbx_strand_id
1 'polypeptide(L)'
;MTTSTGIGHKGIQAQKFLRASEATGSKLKPSYTRLVMTATHGHVRVSKLAEGVSIQKAEQIRTRANLEEELFSSIIGYSKVHYRRLQKDTKKLLREGASNRLYRFAEVLEHAIEFYDGDEETALRWLSSPNPAFGNEAPMQMLKSEVGADMVDGLITQLELGILPI
;
A
#
# COMPACT_ATOMS: atom_id res chain seq x y z
N MET A 1 28.52 -21.78 -27.41
CA MET A 1 28.47 -20.79 -26.31
C MET A 1 27.15 -20.01 -26.43
N THR A 2 26.15 -20.42 -25.72
CA THR A 2 24.80 -19.79 -25.74
C THR A 2 24.61 -19.15 -24.37
N THR A 3 24.63 -17.80 -24.35
CA THR A 3 24.30 -17.00 -23.17
C THR A 3 22.77 -16.90 -23.03
N SER A 4 22.25 -17.66 -22.07
CA SER A 4 20.84 -17.53 -21.65
C SER A 4 20.67 -16.25 -20.84
N THR A 5 20.02 -15.25 -21.44
CA THR A 5 19.62 -14.03 -20.75
C THR A 5 18.32 -14.32 -19.98
N GLY A 6 18.44 -14.50 -18.66
CA GLY A 6 17.31 -14.66 -17.76
C GLY A 6 16.46 -13.39 -17.73
N ILE A 7 15.33 -13.40 -18.42
CA ILE A 7 14.29 -12.38 -18.28
C ILE A 7 13.63 -12.62 -16.93
N GLY A 8 13.87 -11.70 -16.00
CA GLY A 8 13.47 -11.85 -14.60
C GLY A 8 11.94 -12.01 -14.44
N HIS A 9 11.59 -12.90 -13.53
CA HIS A 9 10.21 -13.29 -13.15
C HIS A 9 9.25 -12.11 -12.94
N LYS A 10 9.77 -10.96 -12.50
CA LYS A 10 9.01 -9.69 -12.32
C LYS A 10 8.43 -9.10 -13.61
N GLY A 11 9.07 -9.28 -14.74
CA GLY A 11 8.58 -8.80 -16.03
C GLY A 11 7.38 -9.60 -16.58
N ILE A 12 7.32 -10.88 -16.24
CA ILE A 12 6.25 -11.78 -16.70
C ILE A 12 4.96 -11.54 -15.92
N GLN A 13 5.05 -11.22 -14.63
CA GLN A 13 3.91 -10.90 -13.77
C GLN A 13 3.25 -9.57 -14.19
N ALA A 14 4.05 -8.53 -14.43
CA ALA A 14 3.54 -7.23 -14.91
C ALA A 14 2.83 -7.33 -16.26
N GLN A 15 3.35 -8.14 -17.20
CA GLN A 15 2.72 -8.37 -18.50
C GLN A 15 1.45 -9.24 -18.41
N LYS A 16 1.39 -10.19 -17.48
CA LYS A 16 0.17 -10.97 -17.20
C LYS A 16 -0.94 -10.07 -16.65
N PHE A 17 -0.58 -9.15 -15.76
CA PHE A 17 -1.53 -8.18 -15.18
C PHE A 17 -2.10 -7.24 -16.23
N LEU A 18 -1.27 -6.71 -17.12
CA LEU A 18 -1.71 -5.85 -18.24
C LEU A 18 -2.63 -6.61 -19.21
N ARG A 19 -2.34 -7.87 -19.54
CA ARG A 19 -3.18 -8.68 -20.43
C ARG A 19 -4.50 -9.10 -19.80
N ALA A 20 -4.53 -9.40 -18.50
CA ALA A 20 -5.77 -9.72 -17.78
C ALA A 20 -6.70 -8.49 -17.72
N SER A 21 -6.14 -7.29 -17.63
CA SER A 21 -6.89 -6.03 -17.56
C SER A 21 -7.57 -5.65 -18.88
N GLU A 22 -6.98 -6.04 -20.01
CA GLU A 22 -7.56 -5.78 -21.34
C GLU A 22 -8.74 -6.71 -21.65
N ALA A 23 -8.80 -7.89 -21.01
CA ALA A 23 -9.81 -8.90 -21.29
C ALA A 23 -11.16 -8.66 -20.57
N THR A 24 -11.22 -7.79 -19.53
CA THR A 24 -12.42 -7.72 -18.67
C THR A 24 -13.23 -6.43 -18.81
N GLY A 25 -12.86 -5.45 -19.64
CA GLY A 25 -13.65 -4.21 -19.83
C GLY A 25 -14.01 -3.42 -18.56
N SER A 26 -13.45 -3.82 -17.40
CA SER A 26 -13.59 -3.17 -16.12
C SER A 26 -12.66 -1.95 -16.09
N LYS A 27 -13.19 -0.77 -15.81
CA LYS A 27 -12.38 0.41 -15.47
C LYS A 27 -11.49 0.03 -14.29
N LEU A 28 -10.21 -0.32 -14.55
CA LEU A 28 -9.25 -0.64 -13.52
C LEU A 28 -9.21 0.48 -12.50
N LYS A 29 -9.46 0.12 -11.24
CA LYS A 29 -9.23 1.06 -10.14
C LYS A 29 -7.74 1.44 -10.15
N PRO A 30 -7.40 2.73 -10.02
CA PRO A 30 -6.00 3.14 -9.93
C PRO A 30 -5.34 2.44 -8.72
N SER A 31 -4.06 2.08 -8.85
CA SER A 31 -3.31 1.50 -7.73
C SER A 31 -3.29 2.46 -6.52
N TYR A 32 -3.08 1.93 -5.32
CA TYR A 32 -3.02 2.74 -4.09
C TYR A 32 -1.87 3.76 -4.15
N THR A 33 -0.69 3.34 -4.63
CA THR A 33 0.45 4.24 -4.82
C THR A 33 0.15 5.34 -5.83
N ARG A 34 -0.60 5.03 -6.89
CA ARG A 34 -1.04 6.01 -7.89
C ARG A 34 -2.08 7.01 -7.33
N LEU A 35 -2.90 6.60 -6.37
CA LEU A 35 -3.80 7.51 -5.66
C LEU A 35 -3.01 8.52 -4.82
N VAL A 36 -1.94 8.09 -4.16
CA VAL A 36 -1.05 8.99 -3.43
C VAL A 36 -0.31 9.90 -4.40
N MET A 37 0.25 9.32 -5.47
CA MET A 37 1.10 10.05 -6.41
C MET A 37 0.92 9.62 -7.86
N THR A 38 0.85 10.59 -8.76
CA THR A 38 0.84 10.37 -10.20
C THR A 38 2.25 10.28 -10.82
N ALA A 39 3.32 10.39 -10.04
CA ALA A 39 4.69 10.46 -10.53
C ALA A 39 5.34 9.06 -10.65
N THR A 40 5.96 8.80 -11.80
CA THR A 40 6.58 7.51 -12.14
C THR A 40 8.08 7.41 -11.83
N HIS A 41 8.77 8.53 -11.56
CA HIS A 41 10.22 8.57 -11.34
C HIS A 41 10.60 8.86 -9.88
N GLY A 42 11.59 8.16 -9.33
CA GLY A 42 11.95 8.18 -7.91
C GLY A 42 12.22 9.57 -7.32
N HIS A 43 13.02 10.41 -8.00
CA HIS A 43 13.34 11.76 -7.50
C HIS A 43 12.12 12.70 -7.54
N VAL A 44 11.21 12.55 -8.49
CA VAL A 44 9.95 13.30 -8.55
C VAL A 44 8.98 12.86 -7.45
N ARG A 45 9.07 11.59 -7.01
CA ARG A 45 8.29 11.11 -5.85
C ARG A 45 8.69 11.81 -4.57
N VAL A 46 9.99 11.90 -4.30
CA VAL A 46 10.51 12.53 -3.08
C VAL A 46 10.07 14.00 -3.00
N SER A 47 10.22 14.77 -4.08
CA SER A 47 9.80 16.17 -4.09
C SER A 47 8.30 16.35 -3.90
N LYS A 48 7.47 15.51 -4.52
CA LYS A 48 6.00 15.57 -4.36
C LYS A 48 5.52 15.16 -2.97
N LEU A 49 6.20 14.22 -2.32
CA LEU A 49 5.89 13.87 -0.93
C LEU A 49 6.25 15.00 0.03
N ALA A 50 7.35 15.73 -0.24
CA ALA A 50 7.73 16.92 0.50
C ALA A 50 6.69 18.05 0.35
N GLU A 51 6.06 18.19 -0.83
CA GLU A 51 4.94 19.12 -1.05
C GLU A 51 3.69 18.76 -0.26
N GLY A 52 3.52 17.49 0.10
CA GLY A 52 2.40 16.96 0.85
C GLY A 52 1.27 16.37 -0.02
N VAL A 53 0.64 15.32 0.49
CA VAL A 53 -0.54 14.68 -0.12
C VAL A 53 -1.81 15.33 0.42
N SER A 54 -2.82 15.57 -0.42
CA SER A 54 -4.08 16.18 0.03
C SER A 54 -4.89 15.24 0.92
N ILE A 55 -5.64 15.81 1.86
CA ILE A 55 -6.58 15.06 2.71
C ILE A 55 -7.60 14.30 1.88
N GLN A 56 -8.06 14.87 0.76
CA GLN A 56 -8.99 14.20 -0.15
C GLN A 56 -8.44 12.86 -0.65
N LYS A 57 -7.17 12.81 -1.05
CA LYS A 57 -6.53 11.55 -1.49
C LYS A 57 -6.37 10.56 -0.33
N ALA A 58 -6.01 11.05 0.85
CA ALA A 58 -5.91 10.22 2.04
C ALA A 58 -7.26 9.56 2.38
N GLU A 59 -8.36 10.33 2.32
CA GLU A 59 -9.71 9.81 2.53
C GLU A 59 -10.15 8.80 1.46
N GLN A 60 -9.78 9.01 0.22
CA GLN A 60 -10.04 8.03 -0.85
C GLN A 60 -9.38 6.68 -0.54
N ILE A 61 -8.14 6.71 -0.07
CA ILE A 61 -7.39 5.50 0.32
C ILE A 61 -8.04 4.84 1.54
N ARG A 62 -8.34 5.60 2.59
CA ARG A 62 -9.00 5.09 3.80
C ARG A 62 -10.31 4.40 3.48
N THR A 63 -11.17 5.07 2.72
CA THR A 63 -12.49 4.55 2.35
C THR A 63 -12.39 3.29 1.50
N ARG A 64 -11.47 3.28 0.51
CA ARG A 64 -11.27 2.13 -0.35
C ARG A 64 -10.72 0.93 0.41
N ALA A 65 -9.82 1.15 1.37
CA ALA A 65 -9.27 0.10 2.23
C ALA A 65 -10.22 -0.27 3.39
N ASN A 66 -11.39 0.35 3.48
CA ASN A 66 -12.41 0.15 4.52
C ASN A 66 -11.85 0.26 5.95
N LEU A 67 -11.02 1.29 6.19
CA LEU A 67 -10.36 1.49 7.48
C LEU A 67 -11.11 2.47 8.37
N GLU A 68 -11.15 2.11 9.67
CA GLU A 68 -11.60 3.00 10.73
C GLU A 68 -10.70 4.25 10.83
N GLU A 69 -11.29 5.41 11.10
CA GLU A 69 -10.56 6.69 11.22
C GLU A 69 -9.40 6.61 12.24
N GLU A 70 -9.63 5.94 13.36
CA GLU A 70 -8.65 5.85 14.43
C GLU A 70 -7.41 5.09 14.01
N LEU A 71 -7.61 3.92 13.39
CA LEU A 71 -6.51 3.13 12.87
C LEU A 71 -5.77 3.88 11.76
N PHE A 72 -6.51 4.41 10.77
CA PHE A 72 -5.90 5.12 9.65
C PHE A 72 -5.13 6.37 10.08
N SER A 73 -5.71 7.19 10.97
CA SER A 73 -5.01 8.36 11.49
C SER A 73 -3.71 7.98 12.22
N SER A 74 -3.73 6.89 12.98
CA SER A 74 -2.53 6.36 13.65
C SER A 74 -1.46 5.89 12.66
N ILE A 75 -1.86 5.21 11.58
CA ILE A 75 -0.95 4.76 10.51
C ILE A 75 -0.22 5.97 9.89
N ILE A 76 -0.93 7.04 9.56
CA ILE A 76 -0.32 8.24 8.96
C ILE A 76 0.29 9.21 9.99
N GLY A 77 0.28 8.85 11.29
CA GLY A 77 0.95 9.58 12.35
C GLY A 77 0.21 10.81 12.86
N TYR A 78 -1.12 10.80 12.83
CA TYR A 78 -1.97 11.82 13.44
C TYR A 78 -2.80 11.23 14.59
N SER A 79 -3.16 12.10 15.55
CA SER A 79 -4.24 11.76 16.46
C SER A 79 -5.58 11.86 15.74
N LYS A 80 -6.57 11.06 16.16
CA LYS A 80 -7.94 11.08 15.62
C LYS A 80 -8.54 12.49 15.61
N VAL A 81 -8.33 13.23 16.69
CA VAL A 81 -8.85 14.61 16.83
C VAL A 81 -8.22 15.55 15.80
N HIS A 82 -6.88 15.44 15.60
CA HIS A 82 -6.18 16.26 14.63
C HIS A 82 -6.60 15.91 13.21
N TYR A 83 -6.72 14.62 12.91
CA TYR A 83 -7.15 14.14 11.61
C TYR A 83 -8.56 14.65 11.26
N ARG A 84 -9.51 14.57 12.18
CA ARG A 84 -10.87 15.14 12.01
C ARG A 84 -10.89 16.63 11.74
N ARG A 85 -9.94 17.38 12.29
CA ARG A 85 -9.82 18.81 11.97
C ARG A 85 -9.34 19.03 10.54
N LEU A 86 -8.42 18.18 10.06
CA LEU A 86 -7.94 18.27 8.68
C LEU A 86 -9.04 17.89 7.68
N GLN A 87 -9.89 16.92 7.99
CA GLN A 87 -11.01 16.51 7.12
C GLN A 87 -12.00 17.64 6.81
N LYS A 88 -12.09 18.67 7.65
CA LYS A 88 -12.97 19.84 7.41
C LYS A 88 -12.52 20.68 6.20
N ASP A 89 -11.28 20.55 5.78
CA ASP A 89 -10.72 21.20 4.60
C ASP A 89 -9.97 20.16 3.74
N THR A 90 -10.69 19.58 2.80
CA THR A 90 -10.18 18.48 1.96
C THR A 90 -9.04 18.88 1.04
N LYS A 91 -8.84 20.20 0.82
CA LYS A 91 -7.71 20.72 0.03
C LYS A 91 -6.42 20.83 0.85
N LYS A 92 -6.53 20.75 2.19
CA LYS A 92 -5.36 20.74 3.06
C LYS A 92 -4.41 19.61 2.72
N LEU A 93 -3.12 19.91 2.84
CA LEU A 93 -2.06 18.95 2.61
C LEU A 93 -1.63 18.30 3.94
N LEU A 94 -1.34 17.02 3.89
CA LEU A 94 -0.65 16.32 4.96
C LEU A 94 0.77 16.87 5.09
N ARG A 95 1.33 16.86 6.30
CA ARG A 95 2.76 17.12 6.51
C ARG A 95 3.59 16.05 5.77
N GLU A 96 4.81 16.39 5.42
CA GLU A 96 5.75 15.49 4.74
C GLU A 96 5.81 14.10 5.39
N GLY A 97 6.04 14.03 6.72
CA GLY A 97 6.11 12.76 7.44
C GLY A 97 4.83 11.92 7.36
N ALA A 98 3.65 12.56 7.35
CA ALA A 98 2.38 11.86 7.17
C ALA A 98 2.18 11.42 5.72
N SER A 99 2.63 12.21 4.76
CA SER A 99 2.61 11.87 3.33
C SER A 99 3.51 10.67 3.04
N ASN A 100 4.70 10.62 3.64
CA ASN A 100 5.63 9.49 3.54
C ASN A 100 5.01 8.20 4.11
N ARG A 101 4.39 8.28 5.29
CA ARG A 101 3.70 7.13 5.91
C ARG A 101 2.51 6.66 5.08
N LEU A 102 1.73 7.59 4.53
CA LEU A 102 0.62 7.24 3.64
C LEU A 102 1.13 6.53 2.38
N TYR A 103 2.25 6.98 1.83
CA TYR A 103 2.86 6.34 0.67
C TYR A 103 3.36 4.93 1.01
N ARG A 104 4.09 4.77 2.12
CA ARG A 104 4.56 3.46 2.59
C ARG A 104 3.39 2.50 2.86
N PHE A 105 2.32 2.99 3.48
CA PHE A 105 1.09 2.23 3.66
C PHE A 105 0.51 1.74 2.32
N ALA A 106 0.43 2.64 1.32
CA ALA A 106 -0.03 2.31 -0.01
C ALA A 106 0.84 1.26 -0.72
N GLU A 107 2.17 1.31 -0.53
CA GLU A 107 3.11 0.30 -1.07
C GLU A 107 2.85 -1.08 -0.47
N VAL A 108 2.68 -1.19 0.85
CA VAL A 108 2.39 -2.48 1.51
C VAL A 108 1.03 -3.04 1.08
N LEU A 109 0.00 -2.19 0.96
CA LEU A 109 -1.29 -2.62 0.43
C LEU A 109 -1.16 -3.17 -1.00
N GLU A 110 -0.42 -2.47 -1.84
CA GLU A 110 -0.22 -2.88 -3.24
C GLU A 110 0.54 -4.20 -3.34
N HIS A 111 1.59 -4.37 -2.53
CA HIS A 111 2.35 -5.62 -2.44
C HIS A 111 1.45 -6.79 -1.98
N ALA A 112 0.60 -6.58 -0.96
CA ALA A 112 -0.36 -7.59 -0.54
C ALA A 112 -1.37 -7.94 -1.65
N ILE A 113 -1.86 -6.96 -2.40
CA ILE A 113 -2.79 -7.18 -3.51
C ILE A 113 -2.09 -7.96 -4.65
N GLU A 114 -0.84 -7.64 -4.95
CA GLU A 114 -0.03 -8.36 -5.94
C GLU A 114 0.19 -9.82 -5.51
N PHE A 115 0.47 -10.07 -4.24
CA PHE A 115 0.61 -11.42 -3.68
C PHE A 115 -0.67 -12.28 -3.89
N TYR A 116 -1.85 -11.66 -3.81
CA TYR A 116 -3.14 -12.31 -4.07
C TYR A 116 -3.62 -12.15 -5.54
N ASP A 117 -2.71 -12.05 -6.50
CA ASP A 117 -3.01 -11.95 -7.94
C ASP A 117 -3.99 -10.82 -8.32
N GLY A 118 -3.98 -9.73 -7.55
CA GLY A 118 -4.85 -8.57 -7.74
C GLY A 118 -6.20 -8.64 -7.03
N ASP A 119 -6.44 -9.68 -6.23
CA ASP A 119 -7.64 -9.77 -5.38
C ASP A 119 -7.54 -8.86 -4.16
N GLU A 120 -7.99 -7.62 -4.32
CA GLU A 120 -7.98 -6.58 -3.29
C GLU A 120 -8.77 -6.99 -2.04
N GLU A 121 -9.90 -7.70 -2.22
CA GLU A 121 -10.74 -8.11 -1.08
C GLU A 121 -10.03 -9.15 -0.22
N THR A 122 -9.43 -10.15 -0.84
CA THR A 122 -8.66 -11.17 -0.12
C THR A 122 -7.43 -10.58 0.55
N ALA A 123 -6.70 -9.68 -0.12
CA ALA A 123 -5.56 -8.97 0.46
C ALA A 123 -5.94 -8.15 1.71
N LEU A 124 -7.01 -7.35 1.62
CA LEU A 124 -7.47 -6.54 2.75
C LEU A 124 -7.98 -7.41 3.91
N ARG A 125 -8.66 -8.52 3.61
CA ARG A 125 -9.09 -9.49 4.62
C ARG A 125 -7.89 -10.10 5.34
N TRP A 126 -6.84 -10.52 4.61
CA TRP A 126 -5.61 -11.05 5.19
C TRP A 126 -4.91 -10.00 6.07
N LEU A 127 -4.75 -8.78 5.59
CA LEU A 127 -4.16 -7.69 6.37
C LEU A 127 -4.93 -7.37 7.65
N SER A 128 -6.24 -7.58 7.65
CA SER A 128 -7.12 -7.29 8.80
C SER A 128 -7.34 -8.48 9.73
N SER A 129 -6.84 -9.67 9.38
CA SER A 129 -7.00 -10.89 10.18
C SER A 129 -5.81 -11.09 11.12
N PRO A 130 -6.03 -11.64 12.33
CA PRO A 130 -4.94 -12.03 13.23
C PRO A 130 -3.93 -12.93 12.53
N ASN A 131 -2.63 -12.68 12.72
CA ASN A 131 -1.56 -13.44 12.11
C ASN A 131 -0.54 -13.91 13.17
N PRO A 132 -0.25 -15.24 13.25
CA PRO A 132 0.71 -15.78 14.21
C PRO A 132 2.11 -15.16 14.11
N ALA A 133 2.56 -14.76 12.92
CA ALA A 133 3.85 -14.09 12.72
C ALA A 133 3.97 -12.76 13.49
N PHE A 134 2.85 -12.17 13.88
CA PHE A 134 2.78 -10.92 14.62
C PHE A 134 2.14 -11.10 16.02
N GLY A 135 2.30 -12.27 16.63
CA GLY A 135 1.72 -12.57 17.93
C GLY A 135 0.19 -12.54 17.96
N ASN A 136 -0.44 -12.94 16.88
CA ASN A 136 -1.90 -12.86 16.63
C ASN A 136 -2.47 -11.44 16.50
N GLU A 137 -1.62 -10.44 16.34
CA GLU A 137 -2.06 -9.12 15.89
C GLU A 137 -2.31 -9.14 14.37
N ALA A 138 -3.24 -8.30 13.91
CA ALA A 138 -3.47 -8.16 12.47
C ALA A 138 -2.30 -7.37 11.82
N PRO A 139 -1.79 -7.78 10.64
CA PRO A 139 -0.77 -7.04 9.90
C PRO A 139 -1.08 -5.55 9.76
N MET A 140 -2.35 -5.21 9.55
CA MET A 140 -2.81 -3.82 9.47
C MET A 140 -2.49 -2.98 10.71
N GLN A 141 -2.45 -3.59 11.90
CA GLN A 141 -2.08 -2.90 13.15
C GLN A 141 -0.58 -2.59 13.22
N MET A 142 0.24 -3.43 12.58
CA MET A 142 1.68 -3.23 12.50
C MET A 142 2.05 -1.98 11.68
N LEU A 143 1.21 -1.61 10.71
CA LEU A 143 1.46 -0.47 9.80
C LEU A 143 1.44 0.90 10.48
N LYS A 144 1.18 0.97 11.78
CA LYS A 144 1.30 2.19 12.60
C LYS A 144 2.75 2.66 12.77
N SER A 145 3.73 1.81 12.48
CA SER A 145 5.16 2.12 12.58
C SER A 145 5.90 1.69 11.31
N GLU A 146 7.02 2.36 11.01
CA GLU A 146 7.89 2.00 9.89
C GLU A 146 8.43 0.56 10.05
N VAL A 147 8.89 0.22 11.25
CA VAL A 147 9.39 -1.14 11.55
C VAL A 147 8.30 -2.18 11.32
N GLY A 148 7.08 -1.91 11.76
CA GLY A 148 5.94 -2.80 11.52
C GLY A 148 5.59 -2.93 10.05
N ALA A 149 5.65 -1.85 9.28
CA ALA A 149 5.45 -1.87 7.84
C ALA A 149 6.51 -2.73 7.13
N ASP A 150 7.79 -2.61 7.53
CA ASP A 150 8.88 -3.45 7.01
C ASP A 150 8.69 -4.93 7.37
N MET A 151 8.20 -5.23 8.58
CA MET A 151 7.90 -6.61 8.99
C MET A 151 6.78 -7.22 8.14
N VAL A 152 5.71 -6.48 7.87
CA VAL A 152 4.59 -6.95 7.03
C VAL A 152 5.06 -7.17 5.60
N ASP A 153 5.77 -6.22 5.03
CA ASP A 153 6.34 -6.29 3.68
C ASP A 153 7.30 -7.48 3.52
N GLY A 154 8.17 -7.67 4.53
CA GLY A 154 9.08 -8.80 4.61
C GLY A 154 8.37 -10.16 4.70
N LEU A 155 7.27 -10.24 5.46
CA LEU A 155 6.46 -11.46 5.54
C LEU A 155 5.82 -11.79 4.18
N ILE A 156 5.26 -10.79 3.48
CA ILE A 156 4.69 -10.99 2.14
C ILE A 156 5.77 -11.54 1.20
N THR A 157 6.97 -10.93 1.20
CA THR A 157 8.10 -11.40 0.39
C THR A 157 8.49 -12.85 0.73
N GLN A 158 8.51 -13.23 2.02
CA GLN A 158 8.81 -14.61 2.43
C GLN A 158 7.76 -15.59 1.90
N LEU A 159 6.48 -15.22 2.00
CA LEU A 159 5.39 -16.03 1.49
C LEU A 159 5.46 -16.21 -0.04
N GLU A 160 5.80 -15.16 -0.79
CA GLU A 160 6.05 -15.22 -2.24
C GLU A 160 7.17 -16.19 -2.61
N LEU A 161 8.19 -16.27 -1.77
CA LEU A 161 9.33 -17.19 -1.96
C LEU A 161 9.04 -18.62 -1.45
N GLY A 162 7.86 -18.87 -0.87
CA GLY A 162 7.51 -20.14 -0.27
C GLY A 162 8.26 -20.44 1.04
N ILE A 163 8.80 -19.41 1.70
CA ILE A 163 9.47 -19.51 2.99
C ILE A 163 8.41 -19.31 4.08
N LEU A 164 8.08 -20.39 4.78
CA LEU A 164 7.17 -20.27 5.92
C LEU A 164 7.90 -19.68 7.12
N PRO A 165 7.32 -18.68 7.80
CA PRO A 165 7.88 -18.18 9.06
C PRO A 165 7.82 -19.29 10.10
N ILE A 166 8.97 -19.54 10.73
CA ILE A 166 9.11 -20.56 11.80
C ILE A 166 8.50 -20.01 13.09
#